data_e9dc41da0433efd064673ce287b0e6ba
#
_entry.id   e9dc41da0433efd064673ce287b0e6ba
#
_cell.length_a   1.000
_cell.length_b   1.000
_cell.length_c   1.000
_cell.angle_alpha   90.00
_cell.angle_beta   90.00
_cell.angle_gamma   90.00
#
_symmetry.space_group_name_H-M   'P 1'
#
loop_
_entity.id
_entity.type
_entity.pdbx_description
1 polymer ?
#
loop_
_entity_poly.entity_id
_entity_poly.type
_entity_poly.pdbx_seq_one_letter_code
_entity_poly.pdbx_strand_id
1 'polypeptide(L)'
;MQNDVFSLDVNSILKCRKYIAVKLSRLIHCLFFTYQLSSEGKGNNNIVIFDTTELKRRTDYKEYMLNFIGQCIEKRPAQVYTIKYAFDIFGFFKKITFIITQTSRNKNIKELLQLSQLNTLYGQLVGLNLFDKSIVTFCDAHPEDNLISQTLKINRCRTYTLQHGYYTYSPGTINQEVYENFISDYMLCWGPSSVANLIDCGISSSRLIPFGYFKETKLRYHGGNAVFILLNGRHNSQTNFALLALAKRIINDTGMRVYIKKHPDDTNAYQDFEGVEFVGALSEGTKDARLAIISESGVFVDFYMAGFPYLILKSHNLKKEFSSLPNALSSDEIINYITCNSSIKKFSYPELVTLQPDFEKL
;
A
#
# COMPACT_ATOMS: atom_id res chain seq x y z
N MET A 1 -12.97 33.24 11.94
CA MET A 1 -12.80 31.78 12.16
C MET A 1 -11.32 31.46 12.16
N GLN A 2 -10.84 30.68 13.12
CA GLN A 2 -9.44 30.26 13.15
C GLN A 2 -9.21 29.32 11.97
N ASN A 3 -8.46 29.79 10.95
CA ASN A 3 -8.07 28.97 9.79
C ASN A 3 -6.85 28.13 10.18
N ASP A 4 -7.07 27.05 10.90
CA ASP A 4 -6.05 26.08 11.27
C ASP A 4 -6.55 24.63 11.11
N VAL A 5 -5.64 23.65 11.32
CA VAL A 5 -5.92 22.23 11.17
C VAL A 5 -7.09 21.72 12.04
N PHE A 6 -7.45 22.43 13.12
CA PHE A 6 -8.59 22.08 13.98
C PHE A 6 -9.96 22.41 13.36
N SER A 7 -10.01 23.06 12.21
CA SER A 7 -11.24 23.17 11.40
C SER A 7 -11.63 21.86 10.71
N LEU A 8 -10.73 20.86 10.73
CA LEU A 8 -10.89 19.55 10.12
C LEU A 8 -11.15 18.47 11.18
N ASP A 9 -11.50 17.26 10.74
CA ASP A 9 -11.59 16.09 11.62
C ASP A 9 -10.19 15.56 11.98
N VAL A 10 -9.58 16.17 13.00
CA VAL A 10 -8.25 15.79 13.50
C VAL A 10 -8.20 14.36 14.07
N ASN A 11 -9.32 13.80 14.51
CA ASN A 11 -9.35 12.43 14.99
C ASN A 11 -9.14 11.45 13.83
N SER A 12 -9.81 11.67 12.70
CA SER A 12 -9.57 10.90 11.47
C SER A 12 -8.13 11.05 10.99
N ILE A 13 -7.59 12.28 10.96
CA ILE A 13 -6.20 12.54 10.55
C ILE A 13 -5.19 11.74 11.38
N LEU A 14 -5.39 11.65 12.70
CA LEU A 14 -4.45 10.97 13.61
C LEU A 14 -4.74 9.48 13.81
N LYS A 15 -5.85 8.97 13.30
CA LYS A 15 -6.37 7.63 13.61
C LYS A 15 -5.36 6.51 13.39
N CYS A 16 -4.66 6.50 12.25
CA CYS A 16 -3.64 5.49 11.98
C CYS A 16 -2.40 5.60 12.86
N ARG A 17 -2.14 6.76 13.44
CA ARG A 17 -0.95 6.98 14.27
C ARG A 17 -1.03 6.30 15.64
N LYS A 18 -2.22 5.92 16.11
CA LYS A 18 -2.38 5.16 17.37
C LYS A 18 -1.68 3.79 17.34
N TYR A 19 -1.51 3.21 16.15
CA TYR A 19 -0.85 1.91 15.97
C TYR A 19 0.68 2.02 15.84
N ILE A 20 1.23 3.23 15.79
CA ILE A 20 2.66 3.47 15.57
C ILE A 20 3.26 4.02 16.86
N ALA A 21 4.21 3.29 17.45
CA ALA A 21 4.97 3.80 18.59
C ALA A 21 5.73 5.07 18.18
N VAL A 22 5.45 6.18 18.86
CA VAL A 22 6.09 7.47 18.55
C VAL A 22 7.43 7.53 19.27
N LYS A 23 8.52 7.39 18.53
CA LYS A 23 9.88 7.55 19.03
C LYS A 23 10.17 9.03 19.30
N LEU A 24 11.01 9.31 20.32
CA LEU A 24 11.43 10.69 20.65
C LEU A 24 12.04 11.42 19.45
N SER A 25 12.82 10.73 18.64
CA SER A 25 13.39 11.28 17.41
C SER A 25 12.34 11.83 16.45
N ARG A 26 11.16 11.21 16.38
CA ARG A 26 10.05 11.69 15.55
C ARG A 26 9.40 12.94 16.12
N LEU A 27 9.31 13.06 17.44
CA LEU A 27 8.80 14.28 18.09
C LEU A 27 9.73 15.46 17.85
N ILE A 28 11.04 15.23 17.97
CA ILE A 28 12.06 16.23 17.61
C ILE A 28 11.94 16.62 16.13
N HIS A 29 11.77 15.62 15.25
CA HIS A 29 11.54 15.86 13.84
C HIS A 29 10.31 16.75 13.59
N CYS A 30 9.18 16.52 14.29
CA CYS A 30 7.98 17.35 14.15
C CYS A 30 8.23 18.82 14.49
N LEU A 31 9.16 19.14 15.40
CA LEU A 31 9.51 20.51 15.77
C LEU A 31 10.35 21.22 14.71
N PHE A 32 11.39 20.56 14.20
CA PHE A 32 12.41 21.19 13.36
C PHE A 32 12.18 21.03 11.86
N PHE A 33 11.28 20.14 11.45
CA PHE A 33 10.97 19.93 10.04
C PHE A 33 9.53 20.32 9.72
N THR A 34 9.37 21.05 8.63
CA THR A 34 8.08 21.44 8.06
C THR A 34 7.82 20.66 6.77
N TYR A 35 6.60 20.70 6.27
CA TYR A 35 6.30 20.24 4.93
C TYR A 35 6.63 21.34 3.92
N GLN A 36 7.12 20.94 2.77
CA GLN A 36 7.34 21.80 1.61
C GLN A 36 6.64 21.19 0.41
N LEU A 37 5.77 21.96 -0.23
CA LEU A 37 5.16 21.64 -1.50
C LEU A 37 6.04 22.16 -2.63
N SER A 38 6.31 21.29 -3.60
CA SER A 38 6.88 21.67 -4.89
C SER A 38 5.96 21.19 -6.01
N SER A 39 5.69 22.04 -6.99
CA SER A 39 4.86 21.65 -8.14
C SER A 39 5.70 21.43 -9.38
N GLU A 40 5.41 20.37 -10.10
CA GLU A 40 5.90 20.12 -11.45
C GLU A 40 4.74 20.33 -12.43
N GLY A 41 5.01 21.06 -13.49
CA GLY A 41 4.01 21.45 -14.50
C GLY A 41 3.37 22.81 -14.23
N LYS A 42 3.18 23.56 -15.29
CA LYS A 42 2.43 24.83 -15.28
C LYS A 42 1.14 24.61 -16.04
N GLY A 43 0.01 24.79 -15.38
CA GLY A 43 -1.28 24.78 -16.07
C GLY A 43 -2.45 24.68 -15.12
N ASN A 44 -3.60 25.16 -15.54
CA ASN A 44 -4.86 25.03 -14.82
C ASN A 44 -5.48 23.65 -15.14
N ASN A 45 -4.78 22.57 -14.78
CA ASN A 45 -5.21 21.21 -15.04
C ASN A 45 -6.39 20.85 -14.13
N ASN A 46 -7.31 20.01 -14.66
CA ASN A 46 -8.45 19.55 -13.90
C ASN A 46 -8.09 18.45 -12.89
N ILE A 47 -6.99 17.72 -13.15
CA ILE A 47 -6.47 16.68 -12.26
C ILE A 47 -5.27 17.23 -11.51
N VAL A 48 -5.28 17.07 -10.20
CA VAL A 48 -4.18 17.43 -9.30
C VAL A 48 -3.79 16.22 -8.46
N ILE A 49 -2.53 15.85 -8.54
CA ILE A 49 -1.98 14.68 -7.85
C ILE A 49 -1.04 15.15 -6.74
N PHE A 50 -1.25 14.68 -5.53
CA PHE A 50 -0.35 14.93 -4.40
C PHE A 50 0.49 13.69 -4.11
N ASP A 51 1.78 13.77 -4.41
CA ASP A 51 2.74 12.72 -4.09
C ASP A 51 3.33 12.93 -2.68
N THR A 52 2.90 12.11 -1.75
CA THR A 52 3.36 12.06 -0.36
C THR A 52 4.34 10.91 -0.11
N THR A 53 4.72 10.14 -1.14
CA THR A 53 5.49 8.90 -0.96
C THR A 53 6.93 9.12 -0.49
N GLU A 54 7.52 10.28 -0.79
CA GLU A 54 8.81 10.70 -0.24
C GLU A 54 8.82 10.74 1.30
N LEU A 55 7.68 11.02 1.94
CA LEU A 55 7.55 11.05 3.39
C LEU A 55 7.56 9.64 4.01
N LYS A 56 7.24 8.62 3.23
CA LYS A 56 7.01 7.26 3.70
C LYS A 56 8.27 6.39 3.70
N ARG A 57 9.34 6.84 3.01
CA ARG A 57 10.64 6.16 2.92
C ARG A 57 10.56 4.70 2.45
N ARG A 58 9.59 4.41 1.58
CA ARG A 58 9.40 3.08 0.97
C ARG A 58 9.51 3.22 -0.55
N THR A 59 10.46 2.51 -1.12
CA THR A 59 10.75 2.55 -2.57
C THR A 59 9.61 1.98 -3.40
N ASP A 60 8.93 0.94 -2.93
CA ASP A 60 7.78 0.34 -3.58
C ASP A 60 6.58 1.29 -3.68
N TYR A 61 6.35 2.13 -2.66
CA TYR A 61 5.30 3.14 -2.69
C TYR A 61 5.62 4.26 -3.67
N LYS A 62 6.90 4.66 -3.71
CA LYS A 62 7.37 5.68 -4.65
C LYS A 62 7.24 5.20 -6.10
N GLU A 63 7.72 3.99 -6.41
CA GLU A 63 7.56 3.40 -7.75
C GLU A 63 6.09 3.29 -8.15
N TYR A 64 5.24 2.87 -7.24
CA TYR A 64 3.80 2.76 -7.46
C TYR A 64 3.18 4.11 -7.84
N MET A 65 3.49 5.17 -7.08
CA MET A 65 2.97 6.51 -7.35
C MET A 65 3.53 7.11 -8.65
N LEU A 66 4.81 6.89 -8.93
CA LEU A 66 5.43 7.35 -10.18
C LEU A 66 4.81 6.68 -11.41
N ASN A 67 4.48 5.38 -11.34
CA ASN A 67 3.78 4.68 -12.41
C ASN A 67 2.38 5.25 -12.64
N PHE A 68 1.64 5.55 -11.55
CA PHE A 68 0.34 6.21 -11.67
C PHE A 68 0.45 7.59 -12.31
N ILE A 69 1.37 8.43 -11.83
CA ILE A 69 1.61 9.79 -12.35
C ILE A 69 1.96 9.73 -13.83
N GLY A 70 2.91 8.85 -14.21
CA GLY A 70 3.34 8.71 -15.61
C GLY A 70 2.20 8.35 -16.54
N GLN A 71 1.42 7.31 -16.21
CA GLN A 71 0.27 6.89 -17.01
C GLN A 71 -0.86 7.94 -17.02
N CYS A 72 -1.08 8.64 -15.90
CA CYS A 72 -2.07 9.71 -15.84
C CYS A 72 -1.70 10.86 -16.81
N ILE A 73 -0.45 11.36 -16.73
CA ILE A 73 0.02 12.47 -17.57
C ILE A 73 0.01 12.09 -19.05
N GLU A 74 0.31 10.84 -19.38
CA GLU A 74 0.25 10.35 -20.76
C GLU A 74 -1.18 10.41 -21.33
N LYS A 75 -2.21 10.16 -20.51
CA LYS A 75 -3.61 10.11 -20.93
C LYS A 75 -4.34 11.44 -20.75
N ARG A 76 -4.04 12.16 -19.68
CA ARG A 76 -4.72 13.41 -19.32
C ARG A 76 -3.76 14.42 -18.69
N PRO A 77 -3.86 15.71 -18.99
CA PRO A 77 -3.03 16.72 -18.35
C PRO A 77 -3.33 16.77 -16.84
N ALA A 78 -2.28 16.59 -16.04
CA ALA A 78 -2.35 16.64 -14.60
C ALA A 78 -1.27 17.57 -14.03
N GLN A 79 -1.56 18.20 -12.88
CA GLN A 79 -0.59 18.93 -12.10
C GLN A 79 -0.14 18.07 -10.93
N VAL A 80 1.16 17.96 -10.71
CA VAL A 80 1.72 17.14 -9.64
C VAL A 80 2.33 18.04 -8.56
N TYR A 81 1.94 17.80 -7.32
CA TYR A 81 2.56 18.39 -6.13
C TYR A 81 3.30 17.31 -5.36
N THR A 82 4.61 17.44 -5.24
CA THR A 82 5.43 16.58 -4.39
C THR A 82 5.59 17.21 -3.01
N ILE A 83 5.40 16.42 -1.95
CA ILE A 83 5.51 16.86 -0.58
C ILE A 83 6.75 16.25 0.05
N LYS A 84 7.62 17.10 0.58
CA LYS A 84 8.88 16.73 1.23
C LYS A 84 9.01 17.36 2.61
N TYR A 85 9.91 16.82 3.43
CA TYR A 85 10.33 17.49 4.64
C TYR A 85 11.44 18.49 4.33
N ALA A 86 11.31 19.70 4.88
CA ALA A 86 12.37 20.72 4.88
C ALA A 86 12.71 21.12 6.31
N PHE A 87 13.99 21.32 6.59
CA PHE A 87 14.43 21.89 7.86
C PHE A 87 14.03 23.35 7.93
N ASP A 88 13.39 23.75 9.05
CA ASP A 88 12.85 25.11 9.22
C ASP A 88 12.96 25.56 10.68
N ILE A 89 14.02 26.31 10.99
CA ILE A 89 14.24 26.85 12.32
C ILE A 89 13.21 27.94 12.68
N PHE A 90 12.76 28.73 11.73
CA PHE A 90 11.71 29.72 11.97
C PHE A 90 10.35 29.11 12.21
N GLY A 91 10.06 28.02 11.51
CA GLY A 91 8.87 27.20 11.73
C GLY A 91 8.81 26.58 13.13
N PHE A 92 9.96 26.33 13.75
CA PHE A 92 10.02 25.86 15.15
C PHE A 92 9.24 26.79 16.08
N PHE A 93 9.51 28.11 16.05
CA PHE A 93 8.82 29.06 16.92
C PHE A 93 7.33 29.12 16.65
N LYS A 94 6.92 29.09 15.38
CA LYS A 94 5.49 29.02 15.00
C LYS A 94 4.81 27.78 15.56
N LYS A 95 5.47 26.61 15.54
CA LYS A 95 4.93 25.38 16.08
C LYS A 95 4.84 25.39 17.61
N ILE A 96 5.83 25.96 18.30
CA ILE A 96 5.76 26.15 19.76
C ILE A 96 4.59 27.05 20.12
N THR A 97 4.41 28.19 19.42
CA THR A 97 3.26 29.07 19.61
C THR A 97 1.94 28.33 19.38
N PHE A 98 1.83 27.55 18.29
CA PHE A 98 0.66 26.72 18.02
C PHE A 98 0.38 25.74 19.17
N ILE A 99 1.39 25.02 19.66
CA ILE A 99 1.24 24.07 20.77
C ILE A 99 0.73 24.78 22.02
N ILE A 100 1.34 25.91 22.40
CA ILE A 100 0.94 26.68 23.59
C ILE A 100 -0.51 27.17 23.45
N THR A 101 -0.89 27.71 22.31
CA THR A 101 -2.25 28.23 22.09
C THR A 101 -3.31 27.15 22.01
N GLN A 102 -2.94 25.90 21.71
CA GLN A 102 -3.86 24.79 21.57
C GLN A 102 -3.87 23.82 22.77
N THR A 103 -3.17 24.12 23.86
CA THR A 103 -3.13 23.28 25.07
C THR A 103 -4.51 23.10 25.74
N SER A 104 -5.44 24.02 25.53
CA SER A 104 -6.83 23.90 25.99
C SER A 104 -7.65 22.85 25.21
N ARG A 105 -7.16 22.41 24.03
CA ARG A 105 -7.79 21.34 23.27
C ARG A 105 -7.48 20.01 23.92
N ASN A 106 -8.45 19.14 24.01
CA ASN A 106 -8.34 17.85 24.68
C ASN A 106 -7.42 16.86 23.92
N LYS A 107 -6.14 17.28 23.69
CA LYS A 107 -5.10 16.55 22.97
C LYS A 107 -3.84 16.47 23.82
N ASN A 108 -3.20 15.31 23.78
CA ASN A 108 -1.91 15.15 24.44
C ASN A 108 -0.77 15.87 23.66
N ILE A 109 0.34 16.12 24.34
CA ILE A 109 1.47 16.86 23.75
C ILE A 109 2.03 16.20 22.47
N LYS A 110 1.98 14.87 22.37
CA LYS A 110 2.46 14.15 21.18
C LYS A 110 1.54 14.42 19.97
N GLU A 111 0.25 14.45 20.19
CA GLU A 111 -0.76 14.81 19.17
C GLU A 111 -0.59 16.27 18.75
N LEU A 112 -0.43 17.21 19.70
CA LEU A 112 -0.23 18.61 19.42
C LEU A 112 1.05 18.86 18.60
N LEU A 113 2.14 18.17 18.91
CA LEU A 113 3.39 18.21 18.12
C LEU A 113 3.16 17.76 16.67
N GLN A 114 2.43 16.67 16.46
CA GLN A 114 2.12 16.18 15.13
C GLN A 114 1.17 17.13 14.37
N LEU A 115 0.15 17.66 15.05
CA LEU A 115 -0.78 18.63 14.48
C LEU A 115 -0.10 19.95 14.16
N SER A 116 0.88 20.39 14.96
CA SER A 116 1.66 21.60 14.67
C SER A 116 2.45 21.48 13.36
N GLN A 117 3.00 20.30 13.07
CA GLN A 117 3.65 20.03 11.80
C GLN A 117 2.64 19.97 10.64
N LEU A 118 1.52 19.27 10.82
CA LEU A 118 0.45 19.19 9.82
C LEU A 118 -0.20 20.54 9.52
N ASN A 119 -0.27 21.43 10.52
CA ASN A 119 -0.78 22.79 10.34
C ASN A 119 0.08 23.62 9.34
N THR A 120 1.37 23.31 9.21
CA THR A 120 2.20 23.94 8.17
C THR A 120 1.81 23.51 6.77
N LEU A 121 1.41 22.23 6.59
CA LEU A 121 0.90 21.74 5.32
C LEU A 121 -0.48 22.32 5.02
N TYR A 122 -1.36 22.38 6.03
CA TYR A 122 -2.69 22.98 5.91
C TYR A 122 -2.62 24.40 5.36
N GLY A 123 -1.75 25.25 5.95
CA GLY A 123 -1.57 26.63 5.48
C GLY A 123 -1.13 26.72 4.02
N GLN A 124 -0.26 25.82 3.56
CA GLN A 124 0.16 25.78 2.16
C GLN A 124 -0.97 25.32 1.24
N LEU A 125 -1.76 24.30 1.64
CA LEU A 125 -2.90 23.79 0.86
C LEU A 125 -3.98 24.85 0.67
N VAL A 126 -4.32 25.59 1.72
CA VAL A 126 -5.28 26.70 1.64
C VAL A 126 -4.78 27.78 0.66
N GLY A 127 -3.48 28.03 0.63
CA GLY A 127 -2.85 29.02 -0.28
C GLY A 127 -2.84 28.62 -1.76
N LEU A 128 -3.09 27.32 -2.09
CA LEU A 128 -3.11 26.87 -3.49
C LEU A 128 -4.33 27.32 -4.28
N ASN A 129 -5.41 27.74 -3.61
CA ASN A 129 -6.66 28.19 -4.24
C ASN A 129 -7.21 27.20 -5.30
N LEU A 130 -7.11 25.90 -5.02
CA LEU A 130 -7.66 24.86 -5.88
C LEU A 130 -9.17 24.72 -5.64
N PHE A 131 -9.96 24.86 -6.70
CA PHE A 131 -11.42 24.74 -6.67
C PHE A 131 -11.91 23.84 -7.79
N ASP A 132 -12.96 23.04 -7.52
CA ASP A 132 -13.64 22.21 -8.51
C ASP A 132 -12.69 21.28 -9.30
N LYS A 133 -11.64 20.76 -8.65
CA LYS A 133 -10.64 19.87 -9.23
C LYS A 133 -10.83 18.41 -8.80
N SER A 134 -10.28 17.49 -9.58
CA SER A 134 -10.08 16.09 -9.20
C SER A 134 -8.74 15.96 -8.48
N ILE A 135 -8.77 15.62 -7.19
CA ILE A 135 -7.60 15.50 -6.34
C ILE A 135 -7.29 14.03 -6.11
N VAL A 136 -6.07 13.61 -6.39
CA VAL A 136 -5.63 12.23 -6.16
C VAL A 136 -4.53 12.20 -5.11
N THR A 137 -4.70 11.34 -4.09
CA THR A 137 -3.71 11.08 -3.04
C THR A 137 -3.32 9.61 -3.03
N PHE A 138 -2.17 9.29 -2.43
CA PHE A 138 -1.67 7.92 -2.36
C PHE A 138 -2.53 7.04 -1.43
N CYS A 139 -2.78 7.49 -0.19
CA CYS A 139 -3.49 6.70 0.80
C CYS A 139 -4.03 7.57 1.94
N ASP A 140 -5.31 7.79 1.98
CA ASP A 140 -5.99 8.64 2.98
C ASP A 140 -5.92 8.15 4.43
N ALA A 141 -5.48 6.92 4.65
CA ALA A 141 -5.17 6.47 6.00
C ALA A 141 -3.93 7.16 6.58
N HIS A 142 -3.07 7.71 5.73
CA HIS A 142 -1.93 8.52 6.19
C HIS A 142 -2.36 9.95 6.51
N PRO A 143 -1.84 10.54 7.60
CA PRO A 143 -2.26 11.86 8.07
C PRO A 143 -2.14 12.96 7.02
N GLU A 144 -1.10 12.93 6.22
CA GLU A 144 -0.82 13.91 5.19
C GLU A 144 -1.87 13.85 4.07
N ASP A 145 -2.13 12.64 3.55
CA ASP A 145 -3.13 12.40 2.50
C ASP A 145 -4.55 12.69 3.00
N ASN A 146 -4.84 12.33 4.25
CA ASN A 146 -6.13 12.61 4.90
C ASN A 146 -6.36 14.12 5.04
N LEU A 147 -5.35 14.87 5.50
CA LEU A 147 -5.38 16.32 5.59
C LEU A 147 -5.64 16.97 4.23
N ILE A 148 -4.95 16.53 3.17
CA ILE A 148 -5.12 17.04 1.80
C ILE A 148 -6.57 16.84 1.35
N SER A 149 -7.09 15.63 1.48
CA SER A 149 -8.45 15.29 1.07
C SER A 149 -9.48 16.13 1.83
N GLN A 150 -9.38 16.25 3.16
CA GLN A 150 -10.30 17.08 3.93
C GLN A 150 -10.24 18.56 3.54
N THR A 151 -9.02 19.11 3.42
CA THR A 151 -8.83 20.53 3.10
C THR A 151 -9.43 20.89 1.75
N LEU A 152 -9.18 20.06 0.73
CA LEU A 152 -9.60 20.38 -0.63
C LEU A 152 -11.08 20.05 -0.91
N LYS A 153 -11.70 19.17 -0.12
CA LYS A 153 -13.17 19.01 -0.13
C LYS A 153 -13.91 20.30 0.22
N ILE A 154 -13.38 21.10 1.15
CA ILE A 154 -13.97 22.40 1.49
C ILE A 154 -14.04 23.31 0.25
N ASN A 155 -13.11 23.15 -0.68
CA ASN A 155 -13.05 23.87 -1.94
C ASN A 155 -13.85 23.18 -3.07
N ARG A 156 -14.77 22.29 -2.74
CA ARG A 156 -15.60 21.51 -3.69
C ARG A 156 -14.80 20.64 -4.66
N CYS A 157 -13.56 20.33 -4.32
CA CYS A 157 -12.77 19.38 -5.08
C CYS A 157 -13.31 17.96 -4.86
N ARG A 158 -13.32 17.16 -5.92
CA ARG A 158 -13.61 15.73 -5.85
C ARG A 158 -12.32 14.98 -5.50
N THR A 159 -12.35 14.16 -4.47
CA THR A 159 -11.15 13.53 -3.93
C THR A 159 -11.12 12.03 -4.17
N TYR A 160 -9.93 11.53 -4.50
CA TYR A 160 -9.66 10.11 -4.81
C TYR A 160 -8.45 9.63 -4.02
N THR A 161 -8.52 8.42 -3.49
CA THR A 161 -7.38 7.72 -2.89
C THR A 161 -7.06 6.46 -3.68
N LEU A 162 -5.78 6.08 -3.76
CA LEU A 162 -5.36 4.89 -4.50
C LEU A 162 -5.41 3.65 -3.62
N GLN A 163 -5.88 2.53 -4.16
CA GLN A 163 -5.60 1.23 -3.57
C GLN A 163 -4.13 0.89 -3.80
N HIS A 164 -3.36 0.67 -2.74
CA HIS A 164 -1.92 0.38 -2.81
C HIS A 164 -1.52 -1.00 -2.26
N GLY A 165 -2.51 -1.82 -1.89
CA GLY A 165 -2.36 -3.19 -1.43
C GLY A 165 -3.61 -4.02 -1.73
N TYR A 166 -3.50 -5.34 -1.64
CA TYR A 166 -4.67 -6.21 -1.68
C TYR A 166 -5.31 -6.24 -0.29
N TYR A 167 -6.42 -5.54 -0.15
CA TYR A 167 -7.09 -5.36 1.14
C TYR A 167 -7.91 -6.59 1.49
N THR A 168 -7.79 -7.01 2.74
CA THR A 168 -8.50 -8.13 3.32
C THR A 168 -9.09 -7.75 4.67
N TYR A 169 -10.14 -8.40 5.09
CA TYR A 169 -10.73 -8.18 6.40
C TYR A 169 -9.70 -8.44 7.51
N SER A 170 -9.36 -7.42 8.27
CA SER A 170 -8.31 -7.45 9.28
C SER A 170 -8.67 -6.60 10.51
N PRO A 171 -9.71 -7.01 11.27
CA PRO A 171 -10.24 -6.21 12.36
C PRO A 171 -9.20 -5.94 13.45
N GLY A 172 -9.23 -4.72 14.01
CA GLY A 172 -8.34 -4.30 15.07
C GLY A 172 -6.90 -4.02 14.66
N THR A 173 -6.59 -4.03 13.37
CA THR A 173 -5.24 -3.77 12.85
C THR A 173 -5.14 -2.44 12.11
N ILE A 174 -3.90 -1.99 11.87
CA ILE A 174 -3.66 -0.81 11.02
C ILE A 174 -4.20 -1.02 9.59
N ASN A 175 -4.27 -2.26 9.11
CA ASN A 175 -4.80 -2.55 7.77
C ASN A 175 -6.30 -2.25 7.68
N GLN A 176 -7.05 -2.44 8.76
CA GLN A 176 -8.46 -2.02 8.82
C GLN A 176 -8.60 -0.52 8.61
N GLU A 177 -7.76 0.28 9.27
CA GLU A 177 -7.81 1.73 9.15
C GLU A 177 -7.55 2.23 7.72
N VAL A 178 -6.79 1.48 6.92
CA VAL A 178 -6.48 1.85 5.53
C VAL A 178 -7.73 1.91 4.67
N TYR A 179 -8.69 1.00 4.87
CA TYR A 179 -9.91 0.99 4.07
C TYR A 179 -11.12 1.59 4.79
N GLU A 180 -11.19 1.55 6.12
CA GLU A 180 -12.31 2.15 6.85
C GLU A 180 -12.17 3.65 7.08
N ASN A 181 -10.92 4.14 7.21
CA ASN A 181 -10.64 5.54 7.52
C ASN A 181 -10.31 6.39 6.28
N PHE A 182 -10.56 5.91 5.06
CA PHE A 182 -10.34 6.80 3.93
C PHE A 182 -11.44 7.87 3.87
N ILE A 183 -11.00 9.12 3.74
CA ILE A 183 -11.88 10.29 3.77
C ILE A 183 -12.24 10.79 2.37
N SER A 184 -11.48 10.43 1.34
CA SER A 184 -11.75 10.76 -0.06
C SER A 184 -13.17 10.34 -0.47
N ASP A 185 -13.71 11.00 -1.47
CA ASP A 185 -15.02 10.64 -2.02
C ASP A 185 -14.99 9.23 -2.60
N TYR A 186 -13.87 8.88 -3.26
CA TYR A 186 -13.71 7.60 -3.96
C TYR A 186 -12.36 6.94 -3.69
N MET A 187 -12.36 5.61 -3.69
CA MET A 187 -11.14 4.80 -3.79
C MET A 187 -11.03 4.20 -5.19
N LEU A 188 -9.88 4.38 -5.81
CA LEU A 188 -9.53 3.82 -7.12
C LEU A 188 -9.01 2.39 -6.91
N CYS A 189 -9.86 1.41 -7.14
CA CYS A 189 -9.58 0.00 -6.89
C CYS A 189 -8.91 -0.67 -8.10
N TRP A 190 -8.11 -1.69 -7.86
CA TRP A 190 -7.39 -2.42 -8.92
C TRP A 190 -8.31 -3.17 -9.88
N GLY A 191 -9.50 -3.58 -9.42
CA GLY A 191 -10.45 -4.30 -10.24
C GLY A 191 -11.69 -4.73 -9.47
N PRO A 192 -12.60 -5.46 -10.12
CA PRO A 192 -13.85 -5.92 -9.52
C PRO A 192 -13.66 -6.74 -8.23
N SER A 193 -12.65 -7.61 -8.17
CA SER A 193 -12.34 -8.40 -6.98
C SER A 193 -12.00 -7.52 -5.76
N SER A 194 -11.22 -6.46 -5.96
CA SER A 194 -10.93 -5.51 -4.88
C SER A 194 -12.18 -4.77 -4.41
N VAL A 195 -13.06 -4.38 -5.34
CA VAL A 195 -14.34 -3.75 -5.00
C VAL A 195 -15.21 -4.70 -4.17
N ALA A 196 -15.33 -5.96 -4.58
CA ALA A 196 -16.10 -6.97 -3.86
C ALA A 196 -15.56 -7.18 -2.42
N ASN A 197 -14.24 -7.33 -2.26
CA ASN A 197 -13.61 -7.46 -0.96
C ASN A 197 -13.87 -6.27 -0.03
N LEU A 198 -13.83 -5.05 -0.57
CA LEU A 198 -14.08 -3.85 0.22
C LEU A 198 -15.56 -3.68 0.60
N ILE A 199 -16.49 -4.11 -0.26
CA ILE A 199 -17.91 -4.19 0.07
C ILE A 199 -18.12 -5.20 1.21
N ASP A 200 -17.48 -6.36 1.15
CA ASP A 200 -17.51 -7.39 2.22
C ASP A 200 -16.93 -6.82 3.55
N CYS A 201 -16.00 -5.87 3.48
CA CYS A 201 -15.49 -5.12 4.63
C CYS A 201 -16.42 -3.98 5.11
N GLY A 202 -17.58 -3.78 4.48
CA GLY A 202 -18.57 -2.78 4.89
C GLY A 202 -18.44 -1.41 4.21
N ILE A 203 -17.59 -1.28 3.18
CA ILE A 203 -17.46 -0.02 2.44
C ILE A 203 -18.56 0.09 1.40
N SER A 204 -19.21 1.27 1.33
CA SER A 204 -20.26 1.51 0.34
C SER A 204 -19.72 1.38 -1.09
N SER A 205 -20.43 0.61 -1.92
CA SER A 205 -20.10 0.44 -3.34
C SER A 205 -20.05 1.76 -4.12
N SER A 206 -20.83 2.76 -3.71
CA SER A 206 -20.84 4.09 -4.33
C SER A 206 -19.53 4.87 -4.17
N ARG A 207 -18.66 4.44 -3.25
CA ARG A 207 -17.34 5.04 -3.01
C ARG A 207 -16.18 4.26 -3.65
N LEU A 208 -16.47 3.17 -4.34
CA LEU A 208 -15.46 2.28 -4.92
C LEU A 208 -15.52 2.31 -6.45
N ILE A 209 -14.41 2.63 -7.08
CA ILE A 209 -14.30 2.68 -8.54
C ILE A 209 -13.35 1.57 -8.98
N PRO A 210 -13.82 0.57 -9.76
CA PRO A 210 -12.93 -0.38 -10.41
C PRO A 210 -12.15 0.36 -11.51
N PHE A 211 -10.99 0.89 -11.12
CA PHE A 211 -10.19 1.81 -11.92
C PHE A 211 -9.19 1.08 -12.81
N GLY A 212 -8.43 0.16 -12.23
CA GLY A 212 -7.41 -0.62 -12.91
C GLY A 212 -6.08 -0.68 -12.17
N TYR A 213 -5.22 -1.60 -12.63
CA TYR A 213 -3.89 -1.84 -12.06
C TYR A 213 -2.83 -1.13 -12.91
N PHE A 214 -2.12 -0.18 -12.35
CA PHE A 214 -1.15 0.67 -13.04
C PHE A 214 0.30 0.41 -12.67
N LYS A 215 0.57 -0.51 -11.73
CA LYS A 215 1.94 -0.89 -11.40
C LYS A 215 2.52 -1.76 -12.51
N GLU A 216 3.65 -1.36 -13.06
CA GLU A 216 4.41 -2.20 -13.97
C GLU A 216 5.08 -3.33 -13.20
N THR A 217 4.87 -4.56 -13.64
CA THR A 217 5.62 -5.68 -13.11
C THR A 217 6.93 -5.87 -13.87
N LYS A 218 8.03 -5.95 -13.12
CA LYS A 218 9.35 -6.29 -13.65
C LYS A 218 9.57 -7.80 -13.66
N LEU A 219 8.61 -8.57 -13.14
CA LEU A 219 8.70 -10.02 -13.12
C LEU A 219 8.48 -10.57 -14.53
N ARG A 220 9.27 -11.57 -14.89
CA ARG A 220 9.12 -12.31 -16.14
C ARG A 220 9.20 -13.79 -15.86
N TYR A 221 8.37 -14.57 -16.51
CA TYR A 221 8.41 -16.02 -16.45
C TYR A 221 9.32 -16.56 -17.55
N HIS A 222 10.39 -17.23 -17.14
CA HIS A 222 11.35 -17.86 -18.06
C HIS A 222 11.25 -19.38 -18.07
N GLY A 223 10.47 -19.96 -17.14
CA GLY A 223 10.53 -21.37 -16.84
C GLY A 223 11.79 -21.72 -16.04
N GLY A 224 11.83 -22.92 -15.48
CA GLY A 224 12.96 -23.37 -14.67
C GLY A 224 12.64 -24.66 -13.92
N ASN A 225 13.56 -25.05 -13.02
CA ASN A 225 13.44 -26.29 -12.24
C ASN A 225 13.38 -26.05 -10.72
N ALA A 226 13.19 -24.83 -10.28
CA ALA A 226 13.06 -24.48 -8.87
C ALA A 226 11.64 -24.07 -8.51
N VAL A 227 11.31 -24.11 -7.22
CA VAL A 227 10.10 -23.52 -6.64
C VAL A 227 10.50 -22.29 -5.85
N PHE A 228 9.74 -21.20 -6.00
CA PHE A 228 9.98 -19.96 -5.28
C PHE A 228 8.91 -19.73 -4.21
N ILE A 229 9.30 -19.67 -2.94
CA ILE A 229 8.39 -19.48 -1.80
C ILE A 229 8.59 -18.09 -1.21
N LEU A 230 7.47 -17.37 -0.99
CA LEU A 230 7.50 -16.07 -0.34
C LEU A 230 6.87 -16.15 1.04
N LEU A 231 7.65 -15.78 2.05
CA LEU A 231 7.19 -15.69 3.43
C LEU A 231 6.41 -14.39 3.64
N ASN A 232 5.45 -14.44 4.55
CA ASN A 232 4.65 -13.29 4.94
C ASN A 232 5.38 -12.42 5.98
N GLY A 233 4.83 -11.25 6.29
CA GLY A 233 5.34 -10.38 7.35
C GLY A 233 5.29 -11.01 8.74
N ARG A 234 5.97 -10.40 9.69
CA ARG A 234 6.21 -10.90 11.07
C ARG A 234 4.97 -11.36 11.84
N HIS A 235 3.80 -10.84 11.51
CA HIS A 235 2.55 -11.19 12.21
C HIS A 235 1.95 -12.54 11.77
N ASN A 236 2.50 -13.16 10.72
CA ASN A 236 2.01 -14.41 10.13
C ASN A 236 3.00 -15.56 10.33
N SER A 237 3.62 -15.65 11.50
CA SER A 237 4.68 -16.66 11.79
C SER A 237 4.19 -18.10 11.60
N GLN A 238 2.97 -18.43 12.01
CA GLN A 238 2.42 -19.78 11.81
C GLN A 238 2.32 -20.16 10.33
N THR A 239 1.87 -19.24 9.50
CA THR A 239 1.81 -19.43 8.05
C THR A 239 3.22 -19.56 7.46
N ASN A 240 4.19 -18.80 7.95
CA ASN A 240 5.58 -18.92 7.53
C ASN A 240 6.16 -20.30 7.87
N PHE A 241 5.87 -20.85 9.06
CA PHE A 241 6.27 -22.23 9.40
C PHE A 241 5.62 -23.26 8.50
N ALA A 242 4.35 -23.09 8.11
CA ALA A 242 3.69 -23.98 7.15
C ALA A 242 4.35 -23.91 5.76
N LEU A 243 4.73 -22.72 5.29
CA LEU A 243 5.46 -22.54 4.03
C LEU A 243 6.86 -23.19 4.08
N LEU A 244 7.57 -23.07 5.21
CA LEU A 244 8.88 -23.73 5.41
C LEU A 244 8.74 -25.27 5.48
N ALA A 245 7.70 -25.77 6.13
CA ALA A 245 7.42 -27.20 6.15
C ALA A 245 7.11 -27.73 4.74
N LEU A 246 6.34 -26.96 3.96
CA LEU A 246 6.08 -27.30 2.54
C LEU A 246 7.38 -27.26 1.73
N ALA A 247 8.27 -26.30 1.95
CA ALA A 247 9.58 -26.24 1.29
C ALA A 247 10.38 -27.53 1.50
N LYS A 248 10.46 -28.02 2.75
CA LYS A 248 11.14 -29.30 3.07
C LYS A 248 10.50 -30.48 2.34
N ARG A 249 9.18 -30.52 2.30
CA ARG A 249 8.46 -31.60 1.57
C ARG A 249 8.76 -31.54 0.08
N ILE A 250 8.72 -30.36 -0.54
CA ILE A 250 9.03 -30.21 -1.98
C ILE A 250 10.43 -30.77 -2.27
N ILE A 251 11.44 -30.45 -1.46
CA ILE A 251 12.79 -30.95 -1.64
C ILE A 251 12.83 -32.46 -1.52
N ASN A 252 12.25 -33.02 -0.45
CA ASN A 252 12.28 -34.46 -0.15
C ASN A 252 11.51 -35.27 -1.18
N ASP A 253 10.34 -34.80 -1.59
CA ASP A 253 9.42 -35.59 -2.42
C ASP A 253 9.71 -35.42 -3.93
N THR A 254 10.37 -34.33 -4.32
CA THR A 254 10.58 -33.98 -5.74
C THR A 254 12.03 -33.78 -6.14
N GLY A 255 12.95 -33.59 -5.19
CA GLY A 255 14.36 -33.23 -5.44
C GLY A 255 14.56 -31.81 -6.01
N MET A 256 13.52 -30.99 -6.06
CA MET A 256 13.62 -29.64 -6.63
C MET A 256 14.28 -28.67 -5.64
N ARG A 257 15.06 -27.74 -6.19
CA ARG A 257 15.57 -26.60 -5.42
C ARG A 257 14.42 -25.66 -5.01
N VAL A 258 14.56 -25.06 -3.83
CA VAL A 258 13.61 -24.10 -3.32
C VAL A 258 14.31 -22.80 -2.99
N TYR A 259 13.86 -21.70 -3.63
CA TYR A 259 14.23 -20.35 -3.26
C TYR A 259 13.20 -19.81 -2.26
N ILE A 260 13.68 -19.13 -1.21
CA ILE A 260 12.81 -18.51 -0.20
C ILE A 260 13.15 -17.03 -0.11
N LYS A 261 12.11 -16.19 -0.23
CA LYS A 261 12.23 -14.77 0.04
C LYS A 261 11.46 -14.41 1.30
N LYS A 262 12.15 -13.77 2.26
CA LYS A 262 11.52 -13.20 3.45
C LYS A 262 10.79 -11.91 3.11
N HIS A 263 9.69 -11.66 3.83
CA HIS A 263 9.07 -10.35 3.78
C HIS A 263 10.02 -9.30 4.43
N PRO A 264 10.08 -8.05 3.95
CA PRO A 264 10.94 -7.01 4.51
C PRO A 264 10.75 -6.77 6.01
N ASP A 265 9.53 -6.95 6.54
CA ASP A 265 9.21 -6.79 7.97
C ASP A 265 9.46 -8.06 8.79
N ASP A 266 9.86 -9.16 8.17
CA ASP A 266 10.10 -10.41 8.87
C ASP A 266 11.54 -10.45 9.38
N THR A 267 11.71 -10.24 10.69
CA THR A 267 12.99 -10.24 11.39
C THR A 267 13.35 -11.61 11.99
N ASN A 268 12.51 -12.64 11.79
CA ASN A 268 12.79 -13.96 12.33
C ASN A 268 14.03 -14.57 11.68
N ALA A 269 14.87 -15.21 12.48
CA ALA A 269 15.90 -16.09 11.98
C ALA A 269 15.29 -17.46 11.67
N TYR A 270 15.45 -17.91 10.43
CA TYR A 270 15.05 -19.27 10.04
C TYR A 270 16.30 -20.11 9.89
N GLN A 271 16.19 -21.35 10.33
CA GLN A 271 17.28 -22.32 10.19
C GLN A 271 17.41 -22.72 8.72
N ASP A 272 18.64 -22.64 8.20
CA ASP A 272 18.95 -23.14 6.87
C ASP A 272 18.83 -24.66 6.85
N PHE A 273 18.41 -25.19 5.72
CA PHE A 273 18.38 -26.63 5.46
C PHE A 273 18.78 -26.92 4.01
N GLU A 274 19.33 -28.10 3.79
CA GLU A 274 19.84 -28.50 2.47
C GLU A 274 18.76 -28.38 1.39
N GLY A 275 19.14 -27.86 0.24
CA GLY A 275 18.24 -27.62 -0.91
C GLY A 275 17.44 -26.33 -0.85
N VAL A 276 17.59 -25.49 0.19
CA VAL A 276 16.98 -24.15 0.30
C VAL A 276 18.02 -23.07 0.12
N GLU A 277 17.67 -22.04 -0.63
CA GLU A 277 18.44 -20.83 -0.79
C GLU A 277 17.58 -19.62 -0.45
N PHE A 278 18.01 -18.79 0.52
CA PHE A 278 17.35 -17.54 0.84
C PHE A 278 17.83 -16.43 -0.11
N VAL A 279 16.87 -15.76 -0.77
CA VAL A 279 17.15 -14.71 -1.75
C VAL A 279 16.66 -13.33 -1.25
N GLY A 280 17.36 -12.28 -1.67
CA GLY A 280 17.04 -10.90 -1.28
C GLY A 280 15.95 -10.26 -2.15
N ALA A 281 15.99 -10.47 -3.45
CA ALA A 281 15.09 -9.85 -4.42
C ALA A 281 14.12 -10.85 -5.05
N LEU A 282 12.94 -10.35 -5.50
CA LEU A 282 11.97 -11.16 -6.25
C LEU A 282 12.59 -11.69 -7.56
N SER A 283 13.37 -10.87 -8.23
CA SER A 283 14.03 -11.24 -9.49
C SER A 283 15.04 -12.39 -9.36
N GLU A 284 15.67 -12.53 -8.20
CA GLU A 284 16.60 -13.64 -7.92
C GLU A 284 15.83 -14.97 -7.85
N GLY A 285 14.76 -15.00 -7.04
CA GLY A 285 13.96 -16.21 -6.86
C GLY A 285 13.17 -16.62 -8.11
N THR A 286 12.77 -15.66 -8.95
CA THR A 286 12.00 -15.95 -10.17
C THR A 286 12.84 -16.38 -11.37
N LYS A 287 14.15 -16.16 -11.33
CA LYS A 287 15.05 -16.40 -12.48
C LYS A 287 15.03 -17.85 -12.97
N ASP A 288 14.99 -18.83 -12.05
CA ASP A 288 15.01 -20.26 -12.33
C ASP A 288 13.79 -20.98 -11.74
N ALA A 289 12.77 -20.25 -11.34
CA ALA A 289 11.58 -20.83 -10.76
C ALA A 289 10.53 -21.16 -11.83
N ARG A 290 9.99 -22.36 -11.77
CA ARG A 290 8.83 -22.78 -12.56
C ARG A 290 7.49 -22.42 -11.93
N LEU A 291 7.49 -22.18 -10.62
CA LEU A 291 6.32 -21.95 -9.81
C LEU A 291 6.65 -21.08 -8.61
N ALA A 292 5.78 -20.13 -8.30
CA ALA A 292 5.81 -19.42 -7.02
C ALA A 292 4.76 -20.00 -6.05
N ILE A 293 5.08 -20.04 -4.76
CA ILE A 293 4.14 -20.39 -3.70
C ILE A 293 4.11 -19.27 -2.68
N ILE A 294 2.93 -18.81 -2.39
CA ILE A 294 2.65 -17.74 -1.44
C ILE A 294 1.54 -18.17 -0.47
N SER A 295 1.21 -17.33 0.47
CA SER A 295 -0.01 -17.44 1.25
C SER A 295 -0.71 -16.07 1.26
N GLU A 296 -0.87 -15.40 2.41
CA GLU A 296 -1.54 -14.11 2.53
C GLU A 296 -0.66 -12.94 2.09
N SER A 297 -0.37 -12.83 0.81
CA SER A 297 0.50 -11.77 0.29
C SER A 297 -0.05 -11.15 -0.99
N GLY A 298 -0.20 -9.83 -1.01
CA GLY A 298 -0.63 -9.07 -2.19
C GLY A 298 0.28 -9.19 -3.41
N VAL A 299 1.48 -9.75 -3.26
CA VAL A 299 2.43 -9.98 -4.37
C VAL A 299 1.88 -10.96 -5.43
N PHE A 300 0.83 -11.73 -5.10
CA PHE A 300 0.20 -12.62 -6.08
C PHE A 300 -0.35 -11.86 -7.29
N VAL A 301 -0.73 -10.60 -7.11
CA VAL A 301 -1.14 -9.74 -8.22
C VAL A 301 0.03 -9.47 -9.17
N ASP A 302 1.24 -9.27 -8.64
CA ASP A 302 2.45 -9.11 -9.47
C ASP A 302 2.74 -10.39 -10.28
N PHE A 303 2.58 -11.57 -9.68
CA PHE A 303 2.71 -12.85 -10.41
C PHE A 303 1.63 -13.02 -11.48
N TYR A 304 0.39 -12.69 -11.13
CA TYR A 304 -0.72 -12.71 -12.09
C TYR A 304 -0.45 -11.82 -13.29
N MET A 305 -0.06 -10.57 -13.05
CA MET A 305 0.25 -9.59 -14.10
C MET A 305 1.44 -10.01 -14.96
N ALA A 306 2.45 -10.67 -14.38
CA ALA A 306 3.61 -11.20 -15.09
C ALA A 306 3.27 -12.49 -15.89
N GLY A 307 2.08 -13.04 -15.72
CA GLY A 307 1.74 -14.38 -16.20
C GLY A 307 2.67 -15.46 -15.63
N PHE A 308 3.20 -15.24 -14.42
CA PHE A 308 4.03 -16.18 -13.69
C PHE A 308 3.14 -17.20 -12.97
N PRO A 309 3.36 -18.52 -13.12
CA PRO A 309 2.59 -19.53 -12.41
C PRO A 309 2.76 -19.39 -10.90
N TYR A 310 1.66 -19.38 -10.16
CA TYR A 310 1.71 -19.30 -8.71
C TYR A 310 0.57 -20.11 -8.06
N LEU A 311 0.82 -20.59 -6.84
CA LEU A 311 -0.14 -21.25 -5.99
C LEU A 311 -0.21 -20.53 -4.64
N ILE A 312 -1.36 -20.63 -4.00
CA ILE A 312 -1.60 -20.10 -2.66
C ILE A 312 -1.70 -21.27 -1.70
N LEU A 313 -0.81 -21.34 -0.71
CA LEU A 313 -0.90 -22.36 0.32
C LEU A 313 -2.11 -22.12 1.21
N LYS A 314 -3.06 -23.03 1.19
CA LYS A 314 -4.24 -23.02 2.05
C LYS A 314 -3.86 -23.50 3.45
N SER A 315 -3.46 -22.54 4.29
CA SER A 315 -3.20 -22.77 5.71
C SER A 315 -4.51 -22.76 6.51
N HIS A 316 -4.47 -23.26 7.75
CA HIS A 316 -5.67 -23.38 8.60
C HIS A 316 -6.39 -22.04 8.84
N ASN A 317 -5.67 -20.92 8.82
CA ASN A 317 -6.20 -19.58 9.08
C ASN A 317 -6.18 -18.68 7.84
N LEU A 318 -6.14 -19.26 6.63
CA LEU A 318 -6.12 -18.48 5.40
C LEU A 318 -7.41 -17.66 5.28
N LYS A 319 -7.25 -16.35 5.06
CA LYS A 319 -8.38 -15.45 4.90
C LYS A 319 -9.24 -15.81 3.71
N LYS A 320 -10.56 -15.55 3.82
CA LYS A 320 -11.56 -15.86 2.79
C LYS A 320 -11.16 -15.32 1.42
N GLU A 321 -10.63 -14.12 1.36
CA GLU A 321 -10.24 -13.44 0.13
C GLU A 321 -9.13 -14.16 -0.64
N PHE A 322 -8.29 -14.91 0.06
CA PHE A 322 -7.27 -15.78 -0.55
C PHE A 322 -7.77 -17.21 -0.76
N SER A 323 -8.54 -17.76 0.20
CA SER A 323 -9.01 -19.15 0.13
C SER A 323 -10.04 -19.37 -0.96
N SER A 324 -10.74 -18.32 -1.41
CA SER A 324 -11.69 -18.37 -2.52
C SER A 324 -11.02 -18.32 -3.91
N LEU A 325 -9.72 -18.04 -3.98
CA LEU A 325 -9.01 -18.02 -5.25
C LEU A 325 -8.83 -19.46 -5.79
N PRO A 326 -8.96 -19.66 -7.11
CA PRO A 326 -8.99 -21.01 -7.71
C PRO A 326 -7.67 -21.76 -7.59
N ASN A 327 -6.59 -21.08 -7.27
CA ASN A 327 -5.25 -21.63 -7.08
C ASN A 327 -4.83 -21.72 -5.59
N ALA A 328 -5.79 -21.64 -4.67
CA ALA A 328 -5.56 -21.90 -3.25
C ALA A 328 -5.67 -23.42 -2.99
N LEU A 329 -4.56 -24.05 -2.64
CA LEU A 329 -4.41 -25.48 -2.50
C LEU A 329 -3.80 -25.86 -1.13
N SER A 330 -4.14 -27.03 -0.62
CA SER A 330 -3.46 -27.64 0.53
C SER A 330 -2.03 -28.04 0.19
N SER A 331 -1.23 -28.33 1.21
CA SER A 331 0.16 -28.81 1.00
C SER A 331 0.21 -30.08 0.14
N ASP A 332 -0.71 -31.03 0.34
CA ASP A 332 -0.74 -32.28 -0.43
C ASP A 332 -1.13 -32.05 -1.88
N GLU A 333 -2.12 -31.19 -2.11
CA GLU A 333 -2.52 -30.80 -3.46
C GLU A 333 -1.39 -30.07 -4.20
N ILE A 334 -0.60 -29.22 -3.50
CA ILE A 334 0.56 -28.55 -4.08
C ILE A 334 1.64 -29.55 -4.47
N ILE A 335 1.98 -30.51 -3.60
CA ILE A 335 2.94 -31.56 -3.92
C ILE A 335 2.46 -32.38 -5.13
N ASN A 336 1.20 -32.84 -5.12
CA ASN A 336 0.63 -33.55 -6.26
C ASN A 336 0.65 -32.71 -7.55
N TYR A 337 0.34 -31.42 -7.45
CA TYR A 337 0.39 -30.50 -8.58
C TYR A 337 1.81 -30.42 -9.17
N ILE A 338 2.83 -30.34 -8.33
CA ILE A 338 4.25 -30.24 -8.75
C ILE A 338 4.72 -31.56 -9.38
N THR A 339 4.32 -32.71 -8.81
CA THR A 339 4.78 -34.04 -9.25
C THR A 339 4.06 -34.53 -10.51
N CYS A 340 2.77 -34.24 -10.64
CA CYS A 340 1.93 -34.77 -11.73
C CYS A 340 1.91 -33.90 -12.98
N ASN A 341 2.30 -32.62 -12.87
CA ASN A 341 2.20 -31.68 -13.99
C ASN A 341 3.58 -31.38 -14.61
N SER A 342 3.82 -31.91 -15.78
CA SER A 342 4.97 -31.52 -16.62
C SER A 342 4.87 -30.07 -17.13
N SER A 343 3.64 -29.55 -17.29
CA SER A 343 3.38 -28.15 -17.65
C SER A 343 2.49 -27.48 -16.59
N ILE A 344 3.02 -26.48 -15.92
CA ILE A 344 2.28 -25.71 -14.93
C ILE A 344 1.35 -24.75 -15.66
N LYS A 345 0.03 -24.88 -15.44
CA LYS A 345 -0.97 -24.00 -16.05
C LYS A 345 -1.00 -22.64 -15.34
N LYS A 346 -1.13 -21.58 -16.13
CA LYS A 346 -1.42 -20.24 -15.63
C LYS A 346 -2.89 -20.20 -15.20
N PHE A 347 -3.15 -19.64 -14.03
CA PHE A 347 -4.51 -19.38 -13.59
C PHE A 347 -5.01 -18.08 -14.23
N SER A 348 -6.23 -18.12 -14.76
CA SER A 348 -6.91 -16.93 -15.27
C SER A 348 -7.96 -16.50 -14.24
N TYR A 349 -7.88 -15.25 -13.81
CA TYR A 349 -8.86 -14.63 -12.93
C TYR A 349 -9.11 -13.20 -13.39
N PRO A 350 -9.89 -13.01 -14.47
CA PRO A 350 -10.05 -11.69 -15.13
C PRO A 350 -10.61 -10.61 -14.20
N GLU A 351 -11.37 -11.01 -13.17
CA GLU A 351 -11.95 -10.10 -12.20
C GLU A 351 -10.94 -9.55 -11.18
N LEU A 352 -9.74 -10.16 -11.10
CA LEU A 352 -8.72 -9.77 -10.12
C LEU A 352 -8.30 -8.33 -10.31
N VAL A 353 -7.98 -7.96 -11.54
CA VAL A 353 -7.54 -6.61 -11.90
C VAL A 353 -8.13 -6.19 -13.26
N THR A 354 -8.41 -4.91 -13.39
CA THR A 354 -8.66 -4.29 -14.69
C THR A 354 -7.30 -3.92 -15.29
N LEU A 355 -6.97 -4.52 -16.44
CA LEU A 355 -5.62 -4.43 -17.02
C LEU A 355 -5.27 -3.04 -17.54
N GLN A 356 -6.27 -2.26 -17.96
CA GLN A 356 -6.07 -0.89 -18.45
C GLN A 356 -6.76 0.08 -17.50
N PRO A 357 -6.00 0.93 -16.79
CA PRO A 357 -6.56 1.96 -15.94
C PRO A 357 -7.41 2.95 -16.73
N ASP A 358 -8.58 3.24 -16.21
CA ASP A 358 -9.57 4.13 -16.85
C ASP A 358 -9.47 5.55 -16.28
N PHE A 359 -8.56 6.33 -16.83
CA PHE A 359 -8.32 7.71 -16.39
C PHE A 359 -9.49 8.67 -16.73
N GLU A 360 -10.48 8.25 -17.51
CA GLU A 360 -11.69 9.06 -17.74
C GLU A 360 -12.57 9.15 -16.49
N LYS A 361 -12.38 8.26 -15.52
CA LYS A 361 -13.08 8.28 -14.23
C LYS A 361 -12.57 9.35 -13.25
N LEU A 362 -11.47 10.03 -13.57
CA LEU A 362 -10.95 11.17 -12.83
C LEU A 362 -11.55 12.45 -13.40
#